data_d1363ad8a6c7462dadf1c2dd79e620aa
#
_entry.id   d1363ad8a6c7462dadf1c2dd79e620aa
#
_cell.length_a   1.000
_cell.length_b   1.000
_cell.length_c   1.000
_cell.angle_alpha   90.00
_cell.angle_beta   90.00
_cell.angle_gamma   90.00
#
_symmetry.space_group_name_H-M   'P 1'
#
loop_
_entity.id
_entity.type
_entity.pdbx_description
1 polymer ?
#
loop_
_entity_poly.entity_id
_entity_poly.type
_entity_poly.pdbx_seq_one_letter_code
_entity_poly.pdbx_strand_id
1 'polypeptide(L)'
;AVSQPKLRETLKPVEISQPDGASFIVDGNYVEWEGFSFQVSMHPTNSLVLHNLCFRDDNEERPILHRAALSEMVVPYGDTDPMHNWKHVFDAGELSMGTSPHELKLGCDCLGEIHYFSHHGVNWNGEVKTTENAICMHEEDYGVLWKHHDWVTQQTEVRRSRRLVISTIHTVGNYEYGFFWYLYLDGTVQMAVSYTHLRAHETNSN
;
A
#
# COMPACT_ATOMS: atom_id res chain seq x y z
N ALA A 1 -21.92 3.21 -23.01
CA ALA A 1 -21.85 3.47 -21.57
C ALA A 1 -21.69 2.10 -20.91
N VAL A 2 -20.58 1.88 -20.22
CA VAL A 2 -20.37 0.68 -19.41
C VAL A 2 -21.35 0.78 -18.24
N SER A 3 -22.25 -0.20 -18.10
CA SER A 3 -23.15 -0.24 -16.96
C SER A 3 -22.32 -0.44 -15.69
N GLN A 4 -22.47 0.45 -14.72
CA GLN A 4 -21.81 0.24 -13.44
C GLN A 4 -22.34 -1.05 -12.80
N PRO A 5 -21.46 -1.92 -12.27
CA PRO A 5 -21.90 -3.13 -11.60
C PRO A 5 -22.77 -2.76 -10.39
N LYS A 6 -23.81 -3.56 -10.15
CA LYS A 6 -24.67 -3.37 -8.98
C LYS A 6 -23.84 -3.61 -7.72
N LEU A 7 -23.70 -2.58 -6.90
CA LEU A 7 -22.98 -2.68 -5.63
C LEU A 7 -23.68 -3.66 -4.67
N ARG A 8 -22.89 -4.34 -3.86
CA ARG A 8 -23.38 -5.25 -2.84
C ARG A 8 -23.92 -4.43 -1.65
N GLU A 9 -25.22 -4.51 -1.40
CA GLU A 9 -25.93 -3.75 -0.35
C GLU A 9 -26.00 -4.49 1.00
N THR A 10 -25.54 -5.74 1.06
CA THR A 10 -25.69 -6.60 2.25
C THR A 10 -24.62 -6.39 3.31
N LEU A 11 -23.51 -5.72 2.97
CA LEU A 11 -22.41 -5.45 3.90
C LEU A 11 -22.75 -4.23 4.76
N LYS A 12 -22.61 -4.40 6.08
CA LYS A 12 -22.70 -3.32 7.04
C LYS A 12 -21.38 -2.60 7.17
N PRO A 13 -21.38 -1.29 7.49
CA PRO A 13 -20.15 -0.53 7.71
C PRO A 13 -19.29 -1.14 8.81
N VAL A 14 -17.97 -1.04 8.64
CA VAL A 14 -16.96 -1.32 9.67
C VAL A 14 -16.31 -0.01 10.05
N GLU A 15 -16.24 0.27 11.33
CA GLU A 15 -15.53 1.42 11.87
C GLU A 15 -14.29 0.95 12.62
N ILE A 16 -13.18 1.67 12.43
CA ILE A 16 -11.91 1.45 13.12
C ILE A 16 -11.61 2.72 13.92
N SER A 17 -11.41 2.58 15.22
CA SER A 17 -11.14 3.70 16.12
C SER A 17 -9.89 3.41 16.95
N GLN A 18 -9.03 4.41 17.07
CA GLN A 18 -7.86 4.44 17.95
C GLN A 18 -8.03 5.65 18.90
N PRO A 19 -8.73 5.47 20.03
CA PRO A 19 -9.12 6.60 20.92
C PRO A 19 -7.93 7.40 21.47
N ASP A 20 -6.78 6.74 21.60
CA ASP A 20 -5.53 7.34 22.10
C ASP A 20 -4.62 7.84 20.94
N GLY A 21 -5.12 7.80 19.70
CA GLY A 21 -4.37 8.15 18.49
C GLY A 21 -3.59 6.99 17.89
N ALA A 22 -2.91 7.28 16.79
CA ALA A 22 -2.03 6.32 16.10
C ALA A 22 -0.73 6.09 16.89
N SER A 23 -0.12 4.90 16.74
CA SER A 23 1.14 4.58 17.39
C SER A 23 2.37 5.05 16.60
N PHE A 24 2.19 5.54 15.38
CA PHE A 24 3.27 6.09 14.58
C PHE A 24 3.50 7.59 14.87
N ILE A 25 4.75 8.02 14.67
CA ILE A 25 5.17 9.42 14.74
C ILE A 25 5.61 9.83 13.34
N VAL A 26 5.21 11.04 12.91
CA VAL A 26 5.58 11.59 11.60
C VAL A 26 6.19 12.97 11.76
N ASP A 27 7.37 13.16 11.14
CA ASP A 27 8.02 14.46 10.97
C ASP A 27 8.34 14.69 9.49
N GLY A 28 7.50 15.49 8.83
CA GLY A 28 7.52 15.64 7.37
C GLY A 28 7.29 14.30 6.66
N ASN A 29 8.32 13.77 6.02
CA ASN A 29 8.28 12.47 5.35
C ASN A 29 8.96 11.34 6.16
N TYR A 30 9.52 11.67 7.31
CA TYR A 30 10.12 10.69 8.21
C TYR A 30 9.06 10.09 9.12
N VAL A 31 9.13 8.79 9.30
CA VAL A 31 8.18 7.99 10.08
C VAL A 31 8.93 7.12 11.07
N GLU A 32 8.43 7.07 12.29
CA GLU A 32 8.76 6.06 13.28
C GLU A 32 7.50 5.28 13.66
N TRP A 33 7.61 3.96 13.72
CA TRP A 33 6.55 3.07 14.19
C TRP A 33 7.14 1.83 14.82
N GLU A 34 6.86 1.64 16.11
CA GLU A 34 7.43 0.54 16.90
C GLU A 34 8.97 0.46 16.74
N GLY A 35 9.52 -0.63 16.24
CA GLY A 35 10.96 -0.73 15.95
C GLY A 35 11.40 -0.11 14.63
N PHE A 36 10.49 0.29 13.75
CA PHE A 36 10.82 0.81 12.42
C PHE A 36 11.07 2.30 12.40
N SER A 37 12.04 2.72 11.56
CA SER A 37 12.22 4.10 11.12
C SER A 37 12.48 4.13 9.61
N PHE A 38 11.88 5.08 8.89
CA PHE A 38 12.02 5.20 7.43
C PHE A 38 11.53 6.55 6.92
N GLN A 39 11.78 6.84 5.65
CA GLN A 39 11.22 7.99 4.95
C GLN A 39 10.33 7.54 3.80
N VAL A 40 9.25 8.29 3.56
CA VAL A 40 8.27 8.02 2.51
C VAL A 40 8.44 9.05 1.38
N SER A 41 8.42 8.60 0.14
CA SER A 41 8.37 9.49 -1.03
C SER A 41 7.60 8.88 -2.19
N MET A 42 7.23 9.72 -3.16
CA MET A 42 6.70 9.29 -4.45
C MET A 42 7.76 9.57 -5.52
N HIS A 43 8.17 8.54 -6.25
CA HIS A 43 9.10 8.68 -7.38
C HIS A 43 8.33 8.61 -8.69
N PRO A 44 8.62 9.48 -9.69
CA PRO A 44 7.84 9.53 -10.94
C PRO A 44 7.71 8.20 -11.67
N THR A 45 8.73 7.37 -11.66
CA THR A 45 8.72 6.05 -12.31
C THR A 45 8.29 4.93 -11.36
N ASN A 46 8.91 4.88 -10.16
CA ASN A 46 8.77 3.75 -9.25
C ASN A 46 7.58 3.86 -8.28
N SER A 47 6.78 4.94 -8.37
CA SER A 47 5.68 5.17 -7.45
C SER A 47 6.15 5.31 -5.98
N LEU A 48 5.48 4.67 -5.05
CA LEU A 48 5.76 4.72 -3.62
C LEU A 48 7.14 4.12 -3.29
N VAL A 49 7.97 4.88 -2.61
CA VAL A 49 9.32 4.49 -2.19
C VAL A 49 9.47 4.66 -0.70
N LEU A 50 10.01 3.64 -0.04
CA LEU A 50 10.53 3.72 1.32
C LEU A 50 12.06 3.86 1.25
N HIS A 51 12.59 4.85 1.97
CA HIS A 51 14.03 5.10 2.04
C HIS A 51 14.55 4.86 3.45
N ASN A 52 15.78 4.39 3.52
CA ASN A 52 16.51 4.20 4.77
C ASN A 52 15.69 3.44 5.82
N LEU A 53 15.06 2.34 5.40
CA LEU A 53 14.28 1.52 6.29
C LEU A 53 15.22 0.84 7.28
N CYS A 54 15.08 1.19 8.53
CA CYS A 54 15.82 0.60 9.66
C CYS A 54 14.86 -0.15 10.59
N PHE A 55 15.39 -1.07 11.35
CA PHE A 55 14.69 -1.75 12.44
C PHE A 55 15.56 -1.77 13.70
N ARG A 56 14.98 -1.36 14.80
CA ARG A 56 15.62 -1.37 16.11
C ARG A 56 15.34 -2.68 16.82
N ASP A 57 16.40 -3.43 17.07
CA ASP A 57 16.38 -4.67 17.81
C ASP A 57 17.16 -4.46 19.11
N ASP A 58 16.50 -4.59 20.23
CA ASP A 58 16.98 -4.16 21.53
C ASP A 58 17.37 -2.65 21.55
N ASN A 59 18.65 -2.35 21.59
CA ASN A 59 19.15 -0.97 21.59
C ASN A 59 19.97 -0.62 20.33
N GLU A 60 19.99 -1.51 19.34
CA GLU A 60 20.73 -1.32 18.10
C GLU A 60 19.79 -1.07 16.93
N GLU A 61 19.93 0.08 16.28
CA GLU A 61 19.24 0.37 15.05
C GLU A 61 20.03 -0.19 13.87
N ARG A 62 19.40 -1.10 13.13
CA ARG A 62 20.02 -1.76 11.98
C ARG A 62 19.35 -1.32 10.68
N PRO A 63 20.12 -0.82 9.69
CA PRO A 63 19.59 -0.55 8.38
C PRO A 63 19.23 -1.87 7.68
N ILE A 64 17.98 -1.98 7.21
CA ILE A 64 17.47 -3.15 6.49
C ILE A 64 17.54 -2.91 4.99
N LEU A 65 16.97 -1.79 4.53
CA LEU A 65 16.90 -1.43 3.11
C LEU A 65 17.24 0.04 2.94
N HIS A 66 18.20 0.33 2.05
CA HIS A 66 18.51 1.72 1.70
C HIS A 66 17.37 2.35 0.90
N ARG A 67 16.78 1.58 -0.02
CA ARG A 67 15.66 2.02 -0.86
C ARG A 67 14.80 0.81 -1.23
N ALA A 68 13.51 0.90 -0.97
CA ALA A 68 12.53 -0.12 -1.33
C ALA A 68 11.44 0.49 -2.22
N ALA A 69 11.27 -0.04 -3.40
CA ALA A 69 10.27 0.39 -4.38
C ALA A 69 10.01 -0.73 -5.38
N LEU A 70 8.88 -0.64 -6.09
CA LEU A 70 8.70 -1.42 -7.31
C LEU A 70 9.57 -0.82 -8.41
N SER A 71 10.62 -1.53 -8.83
CA SER A 71 11.54 -1.01 -9.85
C SER A 71 10.94 -1.05 -11.25
N GLU A 72 10.21 -2.11 -11.57
CA GLU A 72 9.52 -2.29 -12.86
C GLU A 72 8.47 -3.40 -12.77
N MET A 73 7.46 -3.33 -13.63
CA MET A 73 6.51 -4.41 -13.90
C MET A 73 6.55 -4.76 -15.37
N VAL A 74 6.82 -6.03 -15.66
CA VAL A 74 6.76 -6.57 -17.03
C VAL A 74 5.49 -7.37 -17.18
N VAL A 75 4.64 -6.99 -18.13
CA VAL A 75 3.39 -7.67 -18.44
C VAL A 75 3.48 -8.34 -19.80
N PRO A 76 3.87 -9.64 -19.88
CA PRO A 76 3.86 -10.39 -21.10
C PRO A 76 2.41 -10.75 -21.46
N TYR A 77 1.94 -10.39 -22.66
CA TYR A 77 0.57 -10.66 -23.05
C TYR A 77 0.28 -12.12 -23.39
N GLY A 78 1.33 -12.91 -23.68
CA GLY A 78 1.19 -14.35 -23.94
C GLY A 78 0.37 -14.70 -25.18
N ASP A 79 0.12 -13.73 -26.07
CA ASP A 79 -0.61 -13.95 -27.31
C ASP A 79 0.19 -14.86 -28.25
N THR A 80 -0.45 -15.85 -28.85
CA THR A 80 0.17 -16.78 -29.80
C THR A 80 0.22 -16.26 -31.22
N ASP A 81 -0.46 -15.15 -31.53
CA ASP A 81 -0.45 -14.53 -32.86
C ASP A 81 0.95 -13.98 -33.15
N PRO A 82 1.54 -14.30 -34.34
CA PRO A 82 2.87 -13.82 -34.73
C PRO A 82 3.05 -12.29 -34.70
N MET A 83 1.95 -11.53 -34.81
CA MET A 83 1.97 -10.07 -34.76
C MET A 83 1.98 -9.55 -33.32
N HIS A 84 1.66 -10.37 -32.32
CA HIS A 84 1.49 -9.96 -30.93
C HIS A 84 2.31 -10.77 -29.92
N ASN A 85 2.90 -11.91 -30.30
CA ASN A 85 3.62 -12.80 -29.40
C ASN A 85 4.87 -12.17 -28.73
N TRP A 86 5.34 -11.06 -29.28
CA TRP A 86 6.48 -10.29 -28.76
C TRP A 86 6.05 -9.13 -27.88
N LYS A 87 4.74 -8.90 -27.73
CA LYS A 87 4.21 -7.74 -27.02
C LYS A 87 4.37 -7.91 -25.50
N HIS A 88 5.16 -7.01 -24.92
CA HIS A 88 5.37 -6.86 -23.49
C HIS A 88 5.19 -5.40 -23.11
N VAL A 89 4.58 -5.12 -21.98
CA VAL A 89 4.38 -3.77 -21.46
C VAL A 89 5.16 -3.60 -20.17
N PHE A 90 5.78 -2.45 -19.99
CA PHE A 90 6.53 -2.06 -18.79
C PHE A 90 5.74 -0.98 -18.06
N ASP A 91 4.77 -1.39 -17.26
CA ASP A 91 3.73 -0.51 -16.72
C ASP A 91 4.25 0.52 -15.71
N ALA A 92 5.38 0.29 -15.06
CA ALA A 92 5.97 1.27 -14.17
C ALA A 92 6.83 2.30 -14.92
N GLY A 93 7.87 1.84 -15.63
CA GLY A 93 8.85 2.72 -16.28
C GLY A 93 8.33 3.40 -17.51
N GLU A 94 7.67 2.68 -18.41
CA GLU A 94 7.17 3.20 -19.69
C GLU A 94 6.08 4.27 -19.49
N LEU A 95 5.21 4.08 -18.52
CA LEU A 95 4.08 4.99 -18.26
C LEU A 95 4.37 6.00 -17.15
N SER A 96 5.53 5.93 -16.51
CA SER A 96 5.88 6.79 -15.36
C SER A 96 4.76 6.79 -14.31
N MET A 97 4.45 5.63 -13.79
CA MET A 97 3.28 5.35 -12.93
C MET A 97 3.16 6.33 -11.75
N GLY A 98 4.29 6.72 -11.14
CA GLY A 98 4.31 7.65 -10.01
C GLY A 98 3.87 9.09 -10.35
N THR A 99 3.62 9.43 -11.63
CA THR A 99 3.08 10.74 -12.02
C THR A 99 1.56 10.83 -11.93
N SER A 100 0.88 9.69 -11.70
CA SER A 100 -0.58 9.59 -11.71
C SER A 100 -1.17 8.87 -10.48
N PRO A 101 -0.72 9.19 -9.25
CA PRO A 101 -1.37 8.66 -8.06
C PRO A 101 -2.78 9.24 -7.92
N HIS A 102 -3.68 8.45 -7.32
CA HIS A 102 -5.00 8.92 -6.93
C HIS A 102 -4.92 9.76 -5.66
N GLU A 103 -5.84 10.70 -5.51
CA GLU A 103 -6.18 11.32 -4.24
C GLU A 103 -7.00 10.33 -3.42
N LEU A 104 -6.46 9.89 -2.28
CA LEU A 104 -7.09 8.90 -1.40
C LEU A 104 -8.00 9.58 -0.37
N LYS A 105 -9.07 8.88 0.04
CA LYS A 105 -10.11 9.41 0.92
C LYS A 105 -10.44 8.46 2.06
N LEU A 106 -10.52 9.02 3.26
CA LEU A 106 -11.00 8.31 4.43
C LEU A 106 -12.42 7.76 4.20
N GLY A 107 -12.62 6.51 4.57
CA GLY A 107 -13.90 5.81 4.43
C GLY A 107 -14.14 5.20 3.04
N CYS A 108 -13.31 5.57 2.05
CA CYS A 108 -13.32 5.00 0.70
C CYS A 108 -12.14 4.06 0.50
N ASP A 109 -10.94 4.61 0.62
CA ASP A 109 -9.69 3.93 0.27
C ASP A 109 -8.96 3.40 1.50
N CYS A 110 -9.18 4.04 2.64
CA CYS A 110 -8.54 3.70 3.91
C CYS A 110 -9.51 3.88 5.08
N LEU A 111 -9.30 3.14 6.17
CA LEU A 111 -10.08 3.21 7.42
C LEU A 111 -9.15 3.40 8.62
N GLY A 112 -9.67 4.01 9.69
CA GLY A 112 -8.95 4.23 10.95
C GLY A 112 -8.31 5.60 11.08
N GLU A 113 -7.34 5.72 11.96
CA GLU A 113 -6.50 6.92 12.12
C GLU A 113 -5.43 6.93 11.01
N ILE A 114 -5.56 7.88 10.08
CA ILE A 114 -4.77 7.90 8.85
C ILE A 114 -3.88 9.12 8.81
N HIS A 115 -2.63 8.90 8.40
CA HIS A 115 -1.75 9.96 7.93
C HIS A 115 -1.64 9.89 6.41
N TYR A 116 -1.77 11.04 5.75
CA TYR A 116 -1.63 11.16 4.30
C TYR A 116 -0.38 11.94 3.94
N PHE A 117 0.28 11.50 2.86
CA PHE A 117 1.37 12.28 2.23
C PHE A 117 0.92 12.75 0.86
N SER A 118 1.09 14.05 0.60
CA SER A 118 0.84 14.63 -0.72
C SER A 118 2.03 14.42 -1.64
N HIS A 119 1.77 14.37 -2.95
CA HIS A 119 2.80 14.28 -3.98
C HIS A 119 2.87 15.55 -4.81
N HIS A 120 4.08 16.07 -4.99
CA HIS A 120 4.36 17.20 -5.86
C HIS A 120 5.18 16.71 -7.06
N GLY A 121 4.51 16.50 -8.18
CA GLY A 121 5.11 16.10 -9.44
C GLY A 121 5.22 17.28 -10.41
N VAL A 122 5.73 17.01 -11.61
CA VAL A 122 5.83 17.99 -12.70
C VAL A 122 5.03 17.47 -13.88
N ASN A 123 4.16 18.31 -14.43
CA ASN A 123 3.39 17.99 -15.64
C ASN A 123 4.23 18.20 -16.92
N TRP A 124 3.62 17.91 -18.07
CA TRP A 124 4.25 18.04 -19.39
C TRP A 124 4.72 19.45 -19.73
N ASN A 125 4.13 20.48 -19.12
CA ASN A 125 4.47 21.89 -19.33
C ASN A 125 5.56 22.38 -18.38
N GLY A 126 6.07 21.52 -17.48
CA GLY A 126 7.03 21.88 -16.46
C GLY A 126 6.41 22.56 -15.23
N GLU A 127 5.08 22.54 -15.09
CA GLU A 127 4.37 23.12 -13.96
C GLU A 127 4.24 22.08 -12.82
N VAL A 128 4.29 22.56 -11.58
CA VAL A 128 4.06 21.69 -10.41
C VAL A 128 2.61 21.21 -10.39
N LYS A 129 2.44 19.90 -10.38
CA LYS A 129 1.15 19.23 -10.15
C LYS A 129 1.16 18.62 -8.77
N THR A 130 0.27 19.07 -7.91
CA THR A 130 0.06 18.46 -6.59
C THR A 130 -1.09 17.48 -6.64
N THR A 131 -0.86 16.27 -6.09
CA THR A 131 -1.91 15.31 -5.76
C THR A 131 -1.95 15.20 -4.25
N GLU A 132 -3.00 15.71 -3.67
CA GLU A 132 -3.23 15.61 -2.23
C GLU A 132 -3.51 14.17 -1.84
N ASN A 133 -3.10 13.77 -0.63
CA ASN A 133 -3.38 12.43 -0.11
C ASN A 133 -2.97 11.30 -1.07
N ALA A 134 -1.84 11.45 -1.76
CA ALA A 134 -1.37 10.47 -2.75
C ALA A 134 -0.91 9.14 -2.12
N ILE A 135 -0.50 9.19 -0.86
CA ILE A 135 -0.08 8.04 -0.07
C ILE A 135 -0.87 8.03 1.24
N CYS A 136 -1.40 6.89 1.59
CA CYS A 136 -2.12 6.63 2.84
C CYS A 136 -1.26 5.77 3.75
N MET A 137 -1.21 6.14 5.03
CA MET A 137 -0.55 5.33 6.07
C MET A 137 -1.48 5.18 7.27
N HIS A 138 -1.67 3.95 7.72
CA HIS A 138 -2.52 3.62 8.87
C HIS A 138 -2.11 2.29 9.51
N GLU A 139 -2.59 2.05 10.71
CA GLU A 139 -2.41 0.79 11.41
C GLU A 139 -3.59 -0.14 11.17
N GLU A 140 -3.34 -1.44 11.10
CA GLU A 140 -4.37 -2.47 11.02
C GLU A 140 -4.21 -3.51 12.13
N ASP A 141 -5.31 -3.91 12.74
CA ASP A 141 -5.38 -5.15 13.51
C ASP A 141 -5.34 -6.33 12.53
N TYR A 142 -4.33 -7.18 12.65
CA TYR A 142 -4.12 -8.33 11.77
C TYR A 142 -4.49 -9.66 12.43
N GLY A 143 -5.35 -9.62 13.43
CA GLY A 143 -5.87 -10.79 14.11
C GLY A 143 -5.02 -11.23 15.32
N VAL A 144 -5.13 -12.50 15.67
CA VAL A 144 -4.37 -13.10 16.79
C VAL A 144 -2.96 -13.44 16.31
N LEU A 145 -1.95 -12.88 16.97
CA LEU A 145 -0.54 -13.25 16.75
C LEU A 145 -0.28 -14.64 17.34
N TRP A 146 -0.60 -14.81 18.62
CA TRP A 146 -0.57 -16.10 19.29
C TRP A 146 -1.50 -16.13 20.49
N LYS A 147 -1.87 -17.34 20.90
CA LYS A 147 -2.62 -17.60 22.11
C LYS A 147 -2.08 -18.87 22.77
N HIS A 148 -1.80 -18.79 24.08
CA HIS A 148 -1.35 -19.90 24.88
C HIS A 148 -2.22 -20.06 26.12
N HIS A 149 -2.57 -21.30 26.45
CA HIS A 149 -3.21 -21.66 27.70
C HIS A 149 -2.28 -22.60 28.47
N ASP A 150 -1.78 -22.15 29.59
CA ASP A 150 -0.99 -22.97 30.52
C ASP A 150 -1.94 -23.81 31.36
N TRP A 151 -1.95 -25.09 31.11
CA TRP A 151 -2.83 -26.03 31.81
C TRP A 151 -2.42 -26.27 33.29
N VAL A 152 -1.20 -25.95 33.71
CA VAL A 152 -0.72 -26.07 35.10
C VAL A 152 -1.20 -24.88 35.92
N THR A 153 -0.98 -23.67 35.43
CA THR A 153 -1.38 -22.43 36.10
C THR A 153 -2.80 -21.98 35.80
N GLN A 154 -3.45 -22.61 34.80
CA GLN A 154 -4.77 -22.24 34.28
C GLN A 154 -4.84 -20.80 33.75
N GLN A 155 -3.70 -20.22 33.41
CA GLN A 155 -3.62 -18.87 32.84
C GLN A 155 -3.64 -18.93 31.32
N THR A 156 -4.30 -17.95 30.72
CA THR A 156 -4.34 -17.78 29.26
C THR A 156 -3.76 -16.44 28.90
N GLU A 157 -2.77 -16.44 27.99
CA GLU A 157 -2.23 -15.26 27.40
C GLU A 157 -2.59 -15.15 25.92
N VAL A 158 -2.83 -13.92 25.47
CA VAL A 158 -3.17 -13.60 24.06
C VAL A 158 -2.40 -12.38 23.65
N ARG A 159 -1.86 -12.41 22.45
CA ARG A 159 -1.28 -11.23 21.78
C ARG A 159 -1.94 -11.03 20.42
N ARG A 160 -2.32 -9.77 20.14
CA ARG A 160 -2.82 -9.37 18.82
C ARG A 160 -1.66 -9.04 17.90
N SER A 161 -1.83 -9.35 16.62
CA SER A 161 -0.94 -8.88 15.58
C SER A 161 -1.41 -7.50 15.11
N ARG A 162 -0.46 -6.60 14.90
CA ARG A 162 -0.68 -5.28 14.31
C ARG A 162 0.33 -5.08 13.19
N ARG A 163 -0.07 -4.37 12.15
CA ARG A 163 0.82 -3.97 11.08
C ARG A 163 0.61 -2.51 10.71
N LEU A 164 1.66 -1.85 10.26
CA LEU A 164 1.59 -0.56 9.60
C LEU A 164 1.42 -0.79 8.11
N VAL A 165 0.48 -0.08 7.51
CA VAL A 165 0.22 -0.12 6.06
C VAL A 165 0.58 1.22 5.46
N ILE A 166 1.39 1.21 4.41
CA ILE A 166 1.69 2.38 3.58
C ILE A 166 1.28 2.03 2.15
N SER A 167 0.37 2.78 1.58
CA SER A 167 -0.24 2.41 0.30
C SER A 167 -0.48 3.59 -0.63
N THR A 168 -0.56 3.28 -1.92
CA THR A 168 -0.93 4.21 -3.00
C THR A 168 -1.66 3.46 -4.10
N ILE A 169 -2.50 4.17 -4.85
CA ILE A 169 -3.29 3.61 -5.96
C ILE A 169 -3.05 4.45 -7.21
N HIS A 170 -2.93 3.78 -8.34
CA HIS A 170 -2.70 4.38 -9.66
C HIS A 170 -3.63 3.78 -10.70
N THR A 171 -4.09 4.62 -11.64
CA THR A 171 -4.75 4.16 -12.86
C THR A 171 -3.75 4.19 -14.01
N VAL A 172 -3.59 3.06 -14.69
CA VAL A 172 -2.76 2.90 -15.88
C VAL A 172 -3.64 2.35 -17.01
N GLY A 173 -4.11 3.21 -17.88
CA GLY A 173 -5.04 2.84 -18.94
C GLY A 173 -6.38 2.33 -18.38
N ASN A 174 -6.64 1.02 -18.49
CA ASN A 174 -7.83 0.35 -17.96
C ASN A 174 -7.55 -0.47 -16.70
N TYR A 175 -6.38 -0.31 -16.12
CA TYR A 175 -5.91 -1.09 -14.97
C TYR A 175 -5.77 -0.21 -13.74
N GLU A 176 -6.17 -0.74 -12.60
CA GLU A 176 -5.96 -0.13 -11.30
C GLU A 176 -4.88 -0.93 -10.57
N TYR A 177 -3.82 -0.24 -10.15
CA TYR A 177 -2.74 -0.82 -9.37
C TYR A 177 -2.73 -0.22 -7.97
N GLY A 178 -2.86 -1.08 -6.97
CA GLY A 178 -2.63 -0.72 -5.57
C GLY A 178 -1.31 -1.30 -5.08
N PHE A 179 -0.45 -0.47 -4.53
CA PHE A 179 0.82 -0.86 -3.92
C PHE A 179 0.73 -0.70 -2.43
N PHE A 180 1.04 -1.77 -1.69
CA PHE A 180 0.93 -1.83 -0.24
C PHE A 180 2.24 -2.33 0.35
N TRP A 181 2.85 -1.53 1.24
CA TRP A 181 3.90 -1.97 2.12
C TRP A 181 3.30 -2.29 3.48
N TYR A 182 3.59 -3.46 4.00
CA TYR A 182 3.19 -3.89 5.33
C TYR A 182 4.42 -4.09 6.19
N LEU A 183 4.47 -3.40 7.32
CA LEU A 183 5.49 -3.57 8.34
C LEU A 183 4.86 -4.24 9.56
N TYR A 184 5.48 -5.31 10.04
CA TYR A 184 4.96 -6.11 11.15
C TYR A 184 5.80 -5.94 12.40
N LEU A 185 5.21 -6.16 13.58
CA LEU A 185 5.86 -6.01 14.88
C LEU A 185 7.11 -6.88 15.07
N ASP A 186 7.24 -7.97 14.33
CA ASP A 186 8.38 -8.88 14.36
C ASP A 186 9.53 -8.49 13.41
N GLY A 187 9.46 -7.32 12.79
CA GLY A 187 10.45 -6.85 11.83
C GLY A 187 10.22 -7.32 10.39
N THR A 188 9.17 -8.11 10.14
CA THR A 188 8.83 -8.54 8.78
C THR A 188 8.39 -7.35 7.92
N VAL A 189 8.91 -7.29 6.70
CA VAL A 189 8.53 -6.32 5.67
C VAL A 189 7.94 -7.09 4.49
N GLN A 190 6.72 -6.72 4.10
CA GLN A 190 6.01 -7.34 2.98
C GLN A 190 5.57 -6.27 1.99
N MET A 191 5.72 -6.55 0.71
CA MET A 191 5.10 -5.78 -0.36
C MET A 191 3.98 -6.61 -1.01
N ALA A 192 2.82 -5.98 -1.21
CA ALA A 192 1.73 -6.56 -1.99
C ALA A 192 1.32 -5.61 -3.12
N VAL A 193 0.99 -6.18 -4.25
CA VAL A 193 0.45 -5.48 -5.40
C VAL A 193 -0.96 -5.99 -5.66
N SER A 194 -1.94 -5.10 -5.62
CA SER A 194 -3.30 -5.37 -6.06
C SER A 194 -3.46 -4.88 -7.50
N TYR A 195 -4.08 -5.69 -8.30
CA TYR A 195 -4.30 -5.40 -9.72
C TYR A 195 -5.74 -5.71 -10.09
N THR A 196 -6.44 -4.74 -10.66
CA THR A 196 -7.79 -4.91 -11.17
C THR A 196 -7.92 -4.32 -12.57
N HIS A 197 -8.74 -4.98 -13.40
CA HIS A 197 -9.09 -4.50 -14.72
C HIS A 197 -10.58 -4.18 -14.74
N LEU A 198 -10.99 -3.06 -15.33
CA LEU A 198 -12.41 -2.64 -15.38
C LEU A 198 -13.35 -3.69 -15.96
N ARG A 199 -12.85 -4.60 -16.81
CA ARG A 199 -13.62 -5.71 -17.39
C ARG A 199 -13.61 -6.99 -16.53
N ALA A 200 -12.76 -7.09 -15.51
CA ALA A 200 -12.70 -8.29 -14.66
C ALA A 200 -13.98 -8.52 -13.86
N HIS A 201 -14.79 -7.50 -13.66
CA HIS A 201 -16.09 -7.60 -13.01
C HIS A 201 -17.21 -8.14 -13.93
N GLU A 202 -16.99 -8.20 -15.25
CA GLU A 202 -17.97 -8.73 -16.21
C GLU A 202 -17.95 -10.26 -16.30
N THR A 203 -16.88 -10.92 -15.87
CA THR A 203 -16.71 -12.38 -15.99
C THR A 203 -17.24 -13.18 -14.80
N ASN A 204 -17.63 -12.55 -13.71
CA ASN A 204 -18.16 -13.20 -12.51
C ASN A 204 -19.70 -13.13 -12.36
N SER A 205 -20.42 -12.85 -13.45
CA SER A 205 -21.88 -12.80 -13.49
C SER A 205 -22.49 -13.97 -14.28
N ASN A 206 -22.03 -15.20 -14.03
CA ASN A 206 -22.73 -16.43 -14.42
C ASN A 206 -22.95 -17.33 -13.22
#